data_d95ca303acfb8ba366aac54de471edc5
#
_entry.id   d95ca303acfb8ba366aac54de471edc5
#
_cell.length_a   1.000
_cell.length_b   1.000
_cell.length_c   1.000
_cell.angle_alpha   90.00
_cell.angle_beta   90.00
_cell.angle_gamma   90.00
#
_symmetry.space_group_name_H-M   'P 1'
#
loop_
_entity.id
_entity.type
_entity.pdbx_description
1 polymer ?
#
loop_
_entity_poly.entity_id
_entity_poly.type
_entity_poly.pdbx_seq_one_letter_code
_entity_poly.pdbx_strand_id
1 'polypeptide(L)'
;TLVVLEGISYYLSQTEMEKILKIFQSKNKKNHIILEYLLTEDLVSKRMGLIPKKIFDLIANDTGLSFITRYNQDKIKKMIKILNGSIVKRFTMKEMELKRTGNNVFFKRTKSGWIEVSYISL
;
A
#
# COMPACT_ATOMS: atom_id res chain seq x y z
N THR A 1 -8.85 2.70 -18.08
CA THR A 1 -7.39 2.74 -17.83
C THR A 1 -7.03 1.91 -16.61
N LEU A 2 -5.93 1.17 -16.66
CA LEU A 2 -5.32 0.52 -15.52
C LEU A 2 -4.02 1.25 -15.17
N VAL A 3 -3.87 1.62 -13.91
CA VAL A 3 -2.67 2.29 -13.36
C VAL A 3 -2.09 1.44 -12.26
N VAL A 4 -0.77 1.31 -12.23
CA VAL A 4 -0.04 0.61 -11.16
C VAL A 4 0.81 1.64 -10.42
N LEU A 5 0.58 1.77 -9.12
CA LEU A 5 1.34 2.63 -8.20
C LEU A 5 2.07 1.72 -7.21
N GLU A 6 3.28 1.36 -7.57
CA GLU A 6 4.17 0.48 -6.81
C GLU A 6 5.42 1.25 -6.39
N GLY A 7 5.88 1.05 -5.16
CA GLY A 7 7.11 1.64 -4.66
C GLY A 7 7.08 3.16 -4.45
N ILE A 8 5.93 3.81 -4.43
CA ILE A 8 5.81 5.27 -4.38
C ILE A 8 5.00 5.80 -3.20
N SER A 9 3.98 5.09 -2.77
CA SER A 9 2.98 5.60 -1.80
C SER A 9 3.57 6.07 -0.48
N TYR A 10 4.65 5.45 -0.03
CA TYR A 10 5.29 5.76 1.23
C TYR A 10 6.20 7.00 1.19
N TYR A 11 6.53 7.52 0.01
CA TYR A 11 7.27 8.77 -0.18
C TYR A 11 6.35 9.99 -0.33
N LEU A 12 5.07 9.79 -0.49
CA LEU A 12 4.06 10.81 -0.67
C LEU A 12 3.26 11.02 0.61
N SER A 13 2.93 12.27 0.92
CA SER A 13 1.92 12.54 1.94
C SER A 13 0.55 12.02 1.50
N GLN A 14 -0.37 11.84 2.43
CA GLN A 14 -1.73 11.42 2.10
C GLN A 14 -2.40 12.39 1.13
N THR A 15 -2.18 13.70 1.32
CA THR A 15 -2.74 14.75 0.43
C THR A 15 -2.20 14.65 -1.00
N GLU A 16 -0.91 14.37 -1.17
CA GLU A 16 -0.31 14.17 -2.50
C GLU A 16 -0.86 12.90 -3.16
N MET A 17 -0.99 11.82 -2.40
CA MET A 17 -1.60 10.58 -2.90
C MET A 17 -3.04 10.81 -3.36
N GLU A 18 -3.85 11.52 -2.57
CA GLU A 18 -5.24 11.88 -2.94
C GLU A 18 -5.29 12.69 -4.24
N LYS A 19 -4.37 13.64 -4.42
CA LYS A 19 -4.26 14.43 -5.66
C LYS A 19 -3.94 13.54 -6.87
N ILE A 20 -3.01 12.62 -6.73
CA ILE A 20 -2.65 11.66 -7.79
C ILE A 20 -3.85 10.77 -8.15
N LEU A 21 -4.49 10.17 -7.15
CA LEU A 21 -5.64 9.31 -7.37
C LEU A 21 -6.80 10.07 -8.04
N LYS A 22 -7.00 11.36 -7.69
CA LYS A 22 -8.03 12.22 -8.28
C LYS A 22 -7.85 12.42 -9.79
N ILE A 23 -6.62 12.40 -10.29
CA ILE A 23 -6.34 12.48 -11.74
C ILE A 23 -7.00 11.32 -12.50
N PHE A 24 -7.07 10.14 -11.85
CA PHE A 24 -7.61 8.92 -12.46
C PHE A 24 -9.10 8.70 -12.15
N GLN A 25 -9.73 9.61 -11.42
CA GLN A 25 -11.16 9.53 -11.11
C GLN A 25 -12.00 9.62 -12.40
N SER A 26 -12.96 8.73 -12.57
CA SER A 26 -13.86 8.72 -13.71
C SER A 26 -15.33 8.65 -13.29
N LYS A 27 -16.23 9.28 -14.09
CA LYS A 27 -17.67 9.30 -13.80
C LYS A 27 -18.29 7.89 -13.67
N ASN A 28 -17.76 6.94 -14.42
CA ASN A 28 -18.32 5.59 -14.51
C ASN A 28 -17.45 4.55 -13.77
N LYS A 29 -16.50 4.98 -12.95
CA LYS A 29 -15.56 4.09 -12.23
C LYS A 29 -14.86 3.08 -13.16
N LYS A 30 -14.55 3.50 -14.39
CA LYS A 30 -13.89 2.66 -15.40
C LYS A 30 -12.37 2.61 -15.29
N ASN A 31 -11.80 3.46 -14.46
CA ASN A 31 -10.36 3.44 -14.20
C ASN A 31 -10.09 2.53 -13.01
N HIS A 32 -9.05 1.74 -13.15
CA HIS A 32 -8.61 0.81 -12.13
C HIS A 32 -7.20 1.13 -11.69
N ILE A 33 -6.95 1.05 -10.39
CA ILE A 33 -5.65 1.32 -9.80
C ILE A 33 -5.24 0.13 -8.95
N ILE A 34 -4.01 -0.33 -9.17
CA ILE A 34 -3.31 -1.22 -8.26
C ILE A 34 -2.41 -0.35 -7.40
N LEU A 35 -2.74 -0.21 -6.13
CA LEU A 35 -2.03 0.63 -5.18
C LEU A 35 -1.32 -0.24 -4.14
N GLU A 36 0.01 -0.20 -4.15
CA GLU A 36 0.84 -0.74 -3.08
C GLU A 36 1.02 0.31 -1.98
N TYR A 37 0.95 -0.10 -0.73
CA TYR A 37 1.19 0.77 0.42
C TYR A 37 1.82 0.04 1.60
N LEU A 38 2.60 0.79 2.38
CA LEU A 38 3.24 0.33 3.60
C LEU A 38 2.22 0.33 4.75
N LEU A 39 2.16 -0.76 5.51
CA LEU A 39 1.27 -0.89 6.66
C LEU A 39 1.76 -0.09 7.87
N THR A 40 0.81 0.36 8.69
CA THR A 40 1.10 0.91 10.03
C THR A 40 1.76 -0.14 10.91
N GLU A 41 2.58 0.28 11.86
CA GLU A 41 3.42 -0.61 12.67
C GLU A 41 2.62 -1.61 13.52
N ASP A 42 1.42 -1.22 13.96
CA ASP A 42 0.51 -2.08 14.73
C ASP A 42 0.01 -3.31 13.93
N LEU A 43 0.04 -3.22 12.59
CA LEU A 43 -0.37 -4.30 11.69
C LEU A 43 0.78 -5.24 11.29
N VAL A 44 1.99 -4.95 11.73
CA VAL A 44 3.21 -5.70 11.38
C VAL A 44 3.84 -6.28 12.64
N SER A 45 4.26 -7.54 12.61
CA SER A 45 5.00 -8.11 13.74
C SER A 45 6.33 -7.37 13.95
N LYS A 46 6.76 -7.23 15.20
CA LYS A 46 8.01 -6.49 15.53
C LYS A 46 9.22 -6.97 14.72
N ARG A 47 9.37 -8.28 14.57
CA ARG A 47 10.46 -8.89 13.81
C ARG A 47 10.43 -8.48 12.34
N MET A 48 9.27 -8.55 11.72
CA MET A 48 9.10 -8.24 10.29
C MET A 48 9.17 -6.74 10.03
N GLY A 49 8.76 -5.91 10.99
CA GLY A 49 8.85 -4.45 10.92
C GLY A 49 10.28 -3.91 10.89
N LEU A 50 11.27 -4.70 11.34
CA LEU A 50 12.69 -4.32 11.26
C LEU A 50 13.20 -4.23 9.82
N ILE A 51 12.64 -5.00 8.91
CA ILE A 51 13.06 -5.04 7.50
C ILE A 51 12.77 -3.69 6.81
N PRO A 52 11.51 -3.23 6.73
CA PRO A 52 11.23 -1.92 6.14
C PRO A 52 11.91 -0.78 6.91
N LYS A 53 12.00 -0.87 8.25
CA LYS A 53 12.69 0.14 9.04
C LYS A 53 14.14 0.33 8.59
N LYS A 54 14.92 -0.73 8.46
CA LYS A 54 16.30 -0.66 7.98
C LYS A 54 16.42 -0.08 6.58
N ILE A 55 15.53 -0.46 5.68
CA ILE A 55 15.52 0.03 4.30
C ILE A 55 15.27 1.55 4.29
N PHE A 56 14.26 2.01 5.01
CA PHE A 56 13.90 3.43 5.04
C PHE A 56 14.90 4.28 5.82
N ASP A 57 15.55 3.75 6.86
CA ASP A 57 16.64 4.44 7.56
C ASP A 57 17.82 4.69 6.59
N LEU A 58 18.18 3.72 5.75
CA LEU A 58 19.21 3.89 4.72
C LEU A 58 18.81 4.94 3.67
N ILE A 59 17.59 4.88 3.16
CA ILE A 59 17.07 5.86 2.20
C ILE A 59 17.06 7.26 2.82
N ALA A 60 16.63 7.40 4.06
CA ALA A 60 16.60 8.68 4.76
C ALA A 60 18.01 9.29 4.92
N ASN A 61 19.02 8.47 5.24
CA ASN A 61 20.41 8.90 5.35
C ASN A 61 20.97 9.40 4.01
N ASP A 62 20.62 8.74 2.90
CA ASP A 62 21.12 9.09 1.58
C ASP A 62 20.37 10.26 0.94
N THR A 63 19.08 10.40 1.19
CA THR A 63 18.19 11.34 0.47
C THR A 63 17.70 12.50 1.33
N GLY A 64 17.91 12.46 2.66
CA GLY A 64 17.33 13.44 3.59
C GLY A 64 15.82 13.32 3.75
N LEU A 65 15.21 12.18 3.37
CA LEU A 65 13.79 11.92 3.52
C LEU A 65 13.36 12.04 4.98
N SER A 66 12.42 12.94 5.28
CA SER A 66 12.02 13.30 6.65
C SER A 66 10.82 12.52 7.19
N PHE A 67 10.07 11.82 6.32
CA PHE A 67 8.89 11.06 6.72
C PHE A 67 8.63 9.86 5.80
N ILE A 68 7.94 8.86 6.34
CA ILE A 68 7.42 7.71 5.61
C ILE A 68 5.92 7.61 5.89
N THR A 69 5.11 7.62 4.85
CA THR A 69 3.67 7.49 4.96
C THR A 69 3.26 6.03 5.06
N ARG A 70 2.46 5.72 6.07
CA ARG A 70 1.93 4.38 6.33
C ARG A 70 0.41 4.42 6.33
N TYR A 71 -0.17 3.34 5.87
CA TYR A 71 -1.62 3.21 5.77
C TYR A 71 -2.12 1.99 6.54
N ASN A 72 -3.33 2.11 7.08
CA ASN A 72 -4.15 0.98 7.48
C ASN A 72 -5.40 0.95 6.59
N GLN A 73 -6.20 -0.09 6.76
CA GLN A 73 -7.40 -0.29 5.94
C GLN A 73 -8.41 0.87 6.04
N ASP A 74 -8.56 1.46 7.22
CA ASP A 74 -9.51 2.57 7.43
C ASP A 74 -9.06 3.84 6.71
N LYS A 75 -7.76 4.15 6.74
CA LYS A 75 -7.21 5.27 5.97
C LYS A 75 -7.42 5.09 4.47
N ILE A 76 -7.11 3.91 3.95
CA ILE A 76 -7.33 3.60 2.52
C ILE A 76 -8.81 3.70 2.16
N LYS A 77 -9.70 3.08 2.95
CA LYS A 77 -11.16 3.15 2.72
C LYS A 77 -11.68 4.58 2.71
N LYS A 78 -11.27 5.41 3.68
CA LYS A 78 -11.67 6.82 3.76
C LYS A 78 -11.20 7.60 2.53
N MET A 79 -9.94 7.45 2.15
CA MET A 79 -9.36 8.11 0.98
C MET A 79 -10.11 7.75 -0.31
N ILE A 80 -10.37 6.46 -0.53
CA ILE A 80 -11.08 5.99 -1.71
C ILE A 80 -12.55 6.43 -1.71
N LYS A 81 -13.20 6.46 -0.55
CA LYS A 81 -14.58 6.96 -0.39
C LYS A 81 -14.71 8.45 -0.75
N ILE A 82 -13.76 9.29 -0.33
CA ILE A 82 -13.72 10.72 -0.69
C ILE A 82 -13.67 10.90 -2.21
N LEU A 83 -13.01 9.99 -2.90
CA LEU A 83 -12.89 10.00 -4.37
C LEU A 83 -14.06 9.28 -5.08
N ASN A 84 -15.14 8.96 -4.36
CA ASN A 84 -16.26 8.16 -4.88
C ASN A 84 -15.86 6.82 -5.50
N GLY A 85 -14.69 6.31 -5.12
CA GLY A 85 -14.18 5.03 -5.58
C GLY A 85 -14.66 3.85 -4.74
N SER A 86 -14.21 2.66 -5.11
CA SER A 86 -14.44 1.43 -4.35
C SER A 86 -13.21 0.54 -4.36
N ILE A 87 -12.94 -0.12 -3.24
CA ILE A 87 -11.92 -1.17 -3.15
C ILE A 87 -12.55 -2.46 -3.66
N VAL A 88 -12.05 -2.96 -4.78
CA VAL A 88 -12.53 -4.20 -5.40
C VAL A 88 -11.94 -5.41 -4.68
N LYS A 89 -10.64 -5.37 -4.39
CA LYS A 89 -9.92 -6.45 -3.72
C LYS A 89 -8.67 -5.94 -3.01
N ARG A 90 -8.28 -6.64 -1.95
CA ARG A 90 -7.01 -6.43 -1.25
C ARG A 90 -6.22 -7.71 -1.22
N PHE A 91 -4.89 -7.55 -1.20
CA PHE A 91 -3.94 -8.64 -1.09
C PHE A 91 -2.90 -8.32 -0.04
N THR A 92 -2.74 -9.20 0.93
CA THR A 92 -1.62 -9.21 1.88
C THR A 92 -0.40 -9.86 1.25
N MET A 93 0.78 -9.66 1.81
CA MET A 93 1.99 -10.37 1.36
C MET A 93 1.83 -11.90 1.49
N LYS A 94 1.13 -12.35 2.53
CA LYS A 94 0.78 -13.78 2.71
C LYS A 94 -0.04 -14.32 1.53
N GLU A 95 -1.09 -13.62 1.14
CA GLU A 95 -1.95 -14.04 0.02
C GLU A 95 -1.21 -13.99 -1.31
N MET A 96 -0.37 -12.97 -1.52
CA MET A 96 0.44 -12.85 -2.73
C MET A 96 1.47 -13.97 -2.84
N GLU A 97 2.16 -14.32 -1.75
CA GLU A 97 3.10 -15.45 -1.74
C GLU A 97 2.38 -16.76 -2.05
N LEU A 98 1.25 -17.04 -1.38
CA LEU A 98 0.47 -18.24 -1.60
C LEU A 98 0.00 -18.37 -3.05
N LYS A 99 -0.48 -17.30 -3.65
CA LYS A 99 -0.92 -17.29 -5.05
C LYS A 99 0.22 -17.53 -6.03
N ARG A 100 1.40 -17.00 -5.75
CA ARG A 100 2.56 -17.08 -6.63
C ARG A 100 3.27 -18.43 -6.56
N THR A 101 3.40 -18.98 -5.36
CA THR A 101 4.27 -20.15 -5.11
C THR A 101 3.51 -21.40 -4.67
N GLY A 102 2.22 -21.27 -4.30
CA GLY A 102 1.41 -22.35 -3.74
C GLY A 102 1.67 -22.64 -2.25
N ASN A 103 2.63 -21.96 -1.63
CA ASN A 103 3.02 -22.14 -0.23
C ASN A 103 3.34 -20.82 0.47
N ASN A 104 3.19 -20.81 1.81
CA ASN A 104 3.64 -19.70 2.65
C ASN A 104 4.93 -20.09 3.38
N VAL A 105 6.08 -19.72 2.81
CA VAL A 105 7.41 -19.95 3.39
C VAL A 105 7.85 -18.74 4.21
N PHE A 106 7.75 -17.53 3.65
CA PHE A 106 8.19 -16.27 4.28
C PHE A 106 7.07 -15.58 5.06
N PHE A 107 5.86 -15.56 4.54
CA PHE A 107 4.70 -14.83 5.11
C PHE A 107 3.66 -15.82 5.66
N LYS A 108 4.00 -16.51 6.73
CA LYS A 108 3.16 -17.58 7.31
C LYS A 108 1.92 -17.07 8.05
N ARG A 109 1.98 -15.83 8.57
CA ARG A 109 0.90 -15.21 9.37
C ARG A 109 0.47 -13.90 8.74
N THR A 110 -0.73 -13.42 9.07
CA THR A 110 -1.26 -12.13 8.58
C THR A 110 -0.33 -10.96 8.89
N LYS A 111 0.26 -10.91 10.10
CA LYS A 111 1.22 -9.87 10.51
C LYS A 111 2.67 -10.13 10.06
N SER A 112 2.91 -11.11 9.22
CA SER A 112 4.26 -11.38 8.70
C SER A 112 4.69 -10.41 7.60
N GLY A 113 3.75 -9.81 6.88
CA GLY A 113 4.03 -8.84 5.83
C GLY A 113 4.00 -7.41 6.34
N TRP A 114 4.54 -6.47 5.57
CA TRP A 114 4.58 -5.03 5.85
C TRP A 114 3.98 -4.17 4.74
N ILE A 115 3.58 -4.78 3.65
CA ILE A 115 2.93 -4.18 2.49
C ILE A 115 1.57 -4.82 2.26
N GLU A 116 0.61 -4.04 1.81
CA GLU A 116 -0.62 -4.52 1.18
C GLU A 116 -0.78 -3.90 -0.19
N VAL A 117 -1.55 -4.56 -1.03
CA VAL A 117 -1.94 -4.08 -2.36
C VAL A 117 -3.45 -4.01 -2.43
N SER A 118 -3.98 -2.87 -2.85
CA SER A 118 -5.41 -2.70 -3.11
C SER A 118 -5.68 -2.54 -4.60
N TYR A 119 -6.62 -3.30 -5.12
CA TYR A 119 -7.23 -3.11 -6.42
C TYR A 119 -8.45 -2.21 -6.27
N ILE A 120 -8.43 -1.06 -6.89
CA ILE A 120 -9.37 0.04 -6.69
C ILE A 120 -10.03 0.39 -8.02
N SER A 121 -11.32 0.72 -7.97
CA SER A 121 -12.08 1.30 -9.07
C SER A 121 -12.38 2.77 -8.74
N LEU A 122 -12.00 3.68 -9.64
CA LEU A 122 -12.20 5.13 -9.54
C LEU A 122 -12.99 5.68 -10.72
#